data_7c8506e40b207ce08cec2adc0a4fd5c0
#
_entry.id   7c8506e40b207ce08cec2adc0a4fd5c0
#
_cell.length_a   1.000
_cell.length_b   1.000
_cell.length_c   1.000
_cell.angle_alpha   90.00
_cell.angle_beta   90.00
_cell.angle_gamma   90.00
#
_symmetry.space_group_name_H-M   'P 1'
#
loop_
_entity.id
_entity.type
_entity.pdbx_description
1 polymer ?
#
loop_
_entity_poly.entity_id
_entity_poly.type
_entity_poly.pdbx_seq_one_letter_code
_entity_poly.pdbx_strand_id
1 'polypeptide(L)'
;MKIGSHVSNAGDLMLVGAVQEALSYDANCFMIYHGAPQNSYRKPIEQLRIPEYKELLVKHNIKIEDVIIHAPYILNLAQSDEEKRQYAVDFIIREVKMTAAIGAKYIVIHPGSSLSLSLADGLVQIIKSLKEILAATPGLDVVLTLETMAGKGTETCFDFSQLKKIIEEIHSPRIKVCLDTCHTFDSGYDWVNDYEGVIEKLDKTIGIQNIRVIHVNDSQNTLGSRKDRHANIGQGNIGFVTLAKICHDERFAHLPKILETPYLHDESGKKVYPPYKQEIAMLKANVYNENLIDDIINNR
;
A
#
# COMPACT_ATOMS: atom_id res chain seq x y z
N MET A 1 -15.01 3.46 10.03
CA MET A 1 -13.94 3.57 9.02
C MET A 1 -12.68 2.95 9.58
N LYS A 2 -11.97 2.14 8.77
CA LYS A 2 -10.62 1.68 9.07
C LYS A 2 -9.63 2.60 8.36
N ILE A 3 -8.82 3.33 9.12
CA ILE A 3 -7.87 4.30 8.57
C ILE A 3 -6.61 4.38 9.42
N GLY A 4 -5.48 4.49 8.78
CA GLY A 4 -4.18 4.63 9.38
C GLY A 4 -3.12 5.02 8.37
N SER A 5 -1.87 4.77 8.69
CA SER A 5 -0.75 5.16 7.84
C SER A 5 0.35 4.11 7.80
N HIS A 6 1.33 4.34 6.96
CA HIS A 6 2.62 3.70 7.09
C HIS A 6 3.29 4.17 8.39
N VAL A 7 3.82 3.22 9.18
CA VAL A 7 4.54 3.48 10.44
C VAL A 7 5.87 2.72 10.48
N SER A 8 6.75 3.14 11.37
CA SER A 8 8.09 2.55 11.48
C SER A 8 8.06 1.21 12.21
N ASN A 9 8.78 0.22 11.67
CA ASN A 9 9.09 -1.04 12.32
C ASN A 9 10.60 -1.14 12.53
N ALA A 10 11.14 -0.32 13.43
CA ALA A 10 12.57 -0.14 13.62
C ALA A 10 12.93 0.08 15.11
N GLY A 11 14.22 0.26 15.38
CA GLY A 11 14.74 0.48 16.74
C GLY A 11 14.63 -0.78 17.61
N ASP A 12 14.51 -0.58 18.92
CA ASP A 12 14.44 -1.66 19.92
C ASP A 12 13.01 -2.14 20.17
N LEU A 13 12.02 -1.32 19.84
CA LEU A 13 10.61 -1.62 20.05
C LEU A 13 9.98 -2.43 18.92
N MET A 14 10.53 -2.37 17.71
CA MET A 14 10.03 -3.10 16.53
C MET A 14 8.50 -2.99 16.34
N LEU A 15 7.79 -4.12 16.27
CA LEU A 15 6.33 -4.17 16.10
C LEU A 15 5.57 -3.45 17.23
N VAL A 16 6.10 -3.48 18.45
CA VAL A 16 5.53 -2.72 19.59
C VAL A 16 5.56 -1.22 19.31
N GLY A 17 6.71 -0.72 18.81
CA GLY A 17 6.87 0.68 18.40
C GLY A 17 5.92 1.07 17.27
N ALA A 18 5.73 0.18 16.29
CA ALA A 18 4.80 0.40 15.18
C ALA A 18 3.35 0.59 15.68
N VAL A 19 2.89 -0.25 16.62
CA VAL A 19 1.55 -0.07 17.23
C VAL A 19 1.45 1.25 17.98
N GLN A 20 2.47 1.59 18.78
CA GLN A 20 2.49 2.84 19.55
C GLN A 20 2.45 4.07 18.63
N GLU A 21 3.21 4.04 17.53
CA GLU A 21 3.22 5.10 16.52
C GLU A 21 1.84 5.24 15.86
N ALA A 22 1.24 4.12 15.42
CA ALA A 22 -0.11 4.13 14.86
C ALA A 22 -1.15 4.71 15.82
N LEU A 23 -1.10 4.33 17.09
CA LEU A 23 -1.98 4.86 18.13
C LEU A 23 -1.77 6.37 18.36
N SER A 24 -0.55 6.87 18.24
CA SER A 24 -0.27 8.31 18.39
C SER A 24 -0.93 9.16 17.29
N TYR A 25 -1.26 8.54 16.14
CA TYR A 25 -2.00 9.15 15.04
C TYR A 25 -3.52 8.89 15.10
N ASP A 26 -4.01 8.29 16.17
CA ASP A 26 -5.42 7.83 16.28
C ASP A 26 -5.82 6.86 15.15
N ALA A 27 -4.87 6.08 14.65
CA ALA A 27 -5.09 5.06 13.64
C ALA A 27 -5.66 3.78 14.26
N ASN A 28 -6.49 3.05 13.49
CA ASN A 28 -7.04 1.75 13.86
C ASN A 28 -6.69 0.62 12.86
N CYS A 29 -5.87 0.92 11.89
CA CYS A 29 -5.11 0.01 11.03
C CYS A 29 -3.76 0.68 10.73
N PHE A 30 -2.79 -0.07 10.24
CA PHE A 30 -1.50 0.53 9.85
C PHE A 30 -0.73 -0.41 8.91
N MET A 31 0.30 0.14 8.26
CA MET A 31 1.18 -0.59 7.38
C MET A 31 2.63 -0.46 7.81
N ILE A 32 3.40 -1.54 7.66
CA ILE A 32 4.84 -1.59 7.93
C ILE A 32 5.61 -2.29 6.82
N TYR A 33 6.89 -1.98 6.72
CA TYR A 33 7.88 -2.88 6.09
C TYR A 33 8.48 -3.80 7.15
N HIS A 34 8.83 -5.04 6.80
CA HIS A 34 9.58 -5.93 7.71
C HIS A 34 11.01 -5.45 8.00
N GLY A 35 11.52 -4.53 7.22
CA GLY A 35 12.80 -3.85 7.35
C GLY A 35 12.90 -2.72 6.32
N ALA A 36 14.01 -2.00 6.28
CA ALA A 36 14.15 -0.89 5.34
C ALA A 36 13.90 -1.35 3.89
N PRO A 37 13.01 -0.68 3.14
CA PRO A 37 12.63 -1.12 1.79
C PRO A 37 13.75 -1.01 0.75
N GLN A 38 14.84 -0.32 1.09
CA GLN A 38 16.00 -0.11 0.20
C GLN A 38 17.08 -1.20 0.33
N ASN A 39 16.93 -2.16 1.26
CA ASN A 39 17.90 -3.22 1.48
C ASN A 39 17.26 -4.58 1.76
N SER A 40 18.10 -5.61 1.78
CA SER A 40 17.67 -6.99 1.99
C SER A 40 17.75 -7.46 3.45
N TYR A 41 18.22 -6.60 4.37
CA TYR A 41 18.35 -6.98 5.77
C TYR A 41 16.98 -7.08 6.44
N ARG A 42 16.77 -8.16 7.19
CA ARG A 42 15.59 -8.39 8.03
C ARG A 42 16.04 -8.87 9.39
N LYS A 43 15.50 -8.27 10.45
CA LYS A 43 15.75 -8.79 11.80
C LYS A 43 15.16 -10.19 11.95
N PRO A 44 15.80 -11.05 12.75
CA PRO A 44 15.23 -12.35 13.12
C PRO A 44 13.84 -12.19 13.76
N ILE A 45 12.97 -13.18 13.55
CA ILE A 45 11.58 -13.14 14.03
C ILE A 45 11.51 -12.98 15.55
N GLU A 46 12.45 -13.59 16.27
CA GLU A 46 12.56 -13.57 17.74
C GLU A 46 12.80 -12.15 18.27
N GLN A 47 13.33 -11.25 17.47
CA GLN A 47 13.60 -9.86 17.84
C GLN A 47 12.43 -8.91 17.53
N LEU A 48 11.36 -9.39 16.89
CA LEU A 48 10.22 -8.56 16.50
C LEU A 48 9.23 -8.25 17.62
N ARG A 49 9.37 -8.87 18.80
CA ARG A 49 8.50 -8.69 19.98
C ARG A 49 7.04 -9.04 19.70
N ILE A 50 6.82 -10.16 18.99
CA ILE A 50 5.49 -10.58 18.53
C ILE A 50 4.48 -10.78 19.66
N PRO A 51 4.82 -11.38 20.82
CA PRO A 51 3.86 -11.55 21.93
C PRO A 51 3.31 -10.21 22.41
N GLU A 52 4.16 -9.25 22.76
CA GLU A 52 3.76 -7.93 23.26
C GLU A 52 3.01 -7.11 22.19
N TYR A 53 3.41 -7.25 20.92
CA TYR A 53 2.70 -6.66 19.80
C TYR A 53 1.25 -7.15 19.73
N LYS A 54 1.02 -8.48 19.83
CA LYS A 54 -0.32 -9.07 19.80
C LYS A 54 -1.17 -8.63 20.99
N GLU A 55 -0.58 -8.54 22.17
CA GLU A 55 -1.25 -8.04 23.38
C GLU A 55 -1.70 -6.57 23.18
N LEU A 56 -0.84 -5.72 22.61
CA LEU A 56 -1.20 -4.33 22.33
C LEU A 56 -2.32 -4.21 21.28
N LEU A 57 -2.30 -5.01 20.23
CA LEU A 57 -3.38 -5.02 19.25
C LEU A 57 -4.73 -5.33 19.90
N VAL A 58 -4.78 -6.38 20.72
CA VAL A 58 -5.98 -6.78 21.48
C VAL A 58 -6.42 -5.66 22.42
N LYS A 59 -5.50 -5.10 23.20
CA LYS A 59 -5.77 -4.02 24.17
C LYS A 59 -6.42 -2.79 23.51
N HIS A 60 -6.02 -2.48 22.29
CA HIS A 60 -6.48 -1.29 21.56
C HIS A 60 -7.52 -1.60 20.47
N ASN A 61 -8.08 -2.82 20.45
CA ASN A 61 -9.09 -3.26 19.48
C ASN A 61 -8.66 -3.12 18.00
N ILE A 62 -7.37 -3.24 17.73
CA ILE A 62 -6.84 -3.32 16.36
C ILE A 62 -6.85 -4.79 15.97
N LYS A 63 -7.53 -5.13 14.89
CA LYS A 63 -7.52 -6.51 14.38
C LYS A 63 -6.18 -6.79 13.70
N ILE A 64 -5.65 -7.98 13.91
CA ILE A 64 -4.37 -8.39 13.31
C ILE A 64 -4.41 -8.38 11.77
N GLU A 65 -5.58 -8.62 11.18
CA GLU A 65 -5.83 -8.53 9.74
C GLU A 65 -5.85 -7.09 9.20
N ASP A 66 -5.92 -6.08 10.08
CA ASP A 66 -5.84 -4.67 9.75
C ASP A 66 -4.40 -4.12 9.88
N VAL A 67 -3.43 -5.02 10.17
CA VAL A 67 -2.00 -4.76 10.03
C VAL A 67 -1.56 -5.22 8.65
N ILE A 68 -1.12 -4.27 7.85
CA ILE A 68 -0.74 -4.49 6.45
C ILE A 68 0.78 -4.51 6.35
N ILE A 69 1.30 -5.43 5.55
CA ILE A 69 2.73 -5.47 5.23
C ILE A 69 2.93 -4.90 3.83
N HIS A 70 3.97 -4.12 3.64
CA HIS A 70 4.41 -3.73 2.30
C HIS A 70 5.73 -4.41 1.97
N ALA A 71 5.81 -5.09 0.84
CA ALA A 71 7.07 -5.63 0.34
C ALA A 71 7.97 -4.49 -0.16
N PRO A 72 9.31 -4.66 -0.16
CA PRO A 72 10.20 -3.65 -0.71
C PRO A 72 9.87 -3.30 -2.16
N TYR A 73 9.66 -2.02 -2.43
CA TYR A 73 9.31 -1.51 -3.76
C TYR A 73 10.45 -1.64 -4.80
N ILE A 74 11.68 -1.94 -4.34
CA ILE A 74 12.82 -2.17 -5.24
C ILE A 74 12.79 -3.52 -5.94
N LEU A 75 11.92 -4.44 -5.52
CA LEU A 75 11.77 -5.76 -6.12
C LEU A 75 10.99 -5.66 -7.43
N ASN A 76 11.41 -6.45 -8.43
CA ASN A 76 10.76 -6.44 -9.74
C ASN A 76 10.46 -7.87 -10.19
N LEU A 77 9.19 -8.26 -10.15
CA LEU A 77 8.73 -9.58 -10.58
C LEU A 77 8.63 -9.72 -12.11
N ALA A 78 8.73 -8.61 -12.84
CA ALA A 78 8.68 -8.57 -14.31
C ALA A 78 10.05 -8.66 -15.00
N GLN A 79 11.11 -8.95 -14.24
CA GLN A 79 12.49 -9.03 -14.77
C GLN A 79 12.64 -10.05 -15.89
N SER A 80 13.37 -9.64 -16.97
CA SER A 80 13.82 -10.54 -18.03
C SER A 80 15.05 -11.36 -17.63
N ASP A 81 15.89 -10.81 -16.78
CA ASP A 81 17.05 -11.46 -16.17
C ASP A 81 16.57 -12.47 -15.13
N GLU A 82 16.77 -13.75 -15.39
CA GLU A 82 16.25 -14.82 -14.55
C GLU A 82 16.86 -14.84 -13.14
N GLU A 83 18.12 -14.47 -12.98
CA GLU A 83 18.76 -14.42 -11.64
C GLU A 83 18.16 -13.32 -10.80
N LYS A 84 17.92 -12.13 -11.37
CA LYS A 84 17.29 -11.01 -10.68
C LYS A 84 15.81 -11.28 -10.39
N ARG A 85 15.12 -11.94 -11.32
CA ARG A 85 13.73 -12.36 -11.11
C ARG A 85 13.65 -13.36 -9.96
N GLN A 86 14.51 -14.39 -9.96
CA GLN A 86 14.54 -15.39 -8.90
C GLN A 86 14.90 -14.77 -7.56
N TYR A 87 15.85 -13.83 -7.51
CA TYR A 87 16.14 -13.07 -6.30
C TYR A 87 14.90 -12.35 -5.75
N ALA A 88 14.12 -11.69 -6.62
CA ALA A 88 12.89 -11.03 -6.19
C ALA A 88 11.85 -12.03 -5.69
N VAL A 89 11.68 -13.17 -6.35
CA VAL A 89 10.79 -14.26 -5.93
C VAL A 89 11.19 -14.80 -4.55
N ASP A 90 12.45 -15.14 -4.34
CA ASP A 90 12.95 -15.68 -3.07
C ASP A 90 12.80 -14.65 -1.94
N PHE A 91 12.99 -13.39 -2.27
CA PHE A 91 12.80 -12.31 -1.31
C PHE A 91 11.33 -12.21 -0.88
N ILE A 92 10.39 -12.18 -1.84
CA ILE A 92 8.95 -12.12 -1.53
C ILE A 92 8.50 -13.37 -0.77
N ILE A 93 9.03 -14.57 -1.07
CA ILE A 93 8.74 -15.79 -0.30
C ILE A 93 9.12 -15.59 1.18
N ARG A 94 10.28 -14.97 1.45
CA ARG A 94 10.71 -14.64 2.82
C ARG A 94 9.77 -13.63 3.47
N GLU A 95 9.39 -12.57 2.77
CA GLU A 95 8.44 -11.57 3.27
C GLU A 95 7.08 -12.20 3.61
N VAL A 96 6.56 -13.08 2.75
CA VAL A 96 5.31 -13.83 2.99
C VAL A 96 5.41 -14.70 4.25
N LYS A 97 6.53 -15.40 4.44
CA LYS A 97 6.75 -16.21 5.64
C LYS A 97 6.83 -15.35 6.91
N MET A 98 7.47 -14.21 6.85
CA MET A 98 7.53 -13.25 7.96
C MET A 98 6.15 -12.66 8.25
N THR A 99 5.37 -12.32 7.22
CA THR A 99 3.99 -11.84 7.34
C THR A 99 3.12 -12.85 8.08
N ALA A 100 3.21 -14.13 7.71
CA ALA A 100 2.51 -15.22 8.41
C ALA A 100 2.95 -15.34 9.87
N ALA A 101 4.25 -15.24 10.15
CA ALA A 101 4.80 -15.40 11.50
C ALA A 101 4.29 -14.33 12.48
N ILE A 102 4.14 -13.09 12.04
CA ILE A 102 3.56 -12.01 12.86
C ILE A 102 2.03 -12.08 12.94
N GLY A 103 1.39 -12.90 12.10
CA GLY A 103 -0.06 -13.10 12.05
C GLY A 103 -0.79 -12.13 11.13
N ALA A 104 -0.09 -11.29 10.36
CA ALA A 104 -0.70 -10.41 9.39
C ALA A 104 -1.20 -11.22 8.18
N LYS A 105 -2.24 -10.70 7.51
CA LYS A 105 -2.90 -11.40 6.41
C LYS A 105 -2.53 -10.85 5.03
N TYR A 106 -2.29 -9.57 4.91
CA TYR A 106 -2.11 -8.90 3.64
C TYR A 106 -0.69 -8.38 3.48
N ILE A 107 -0.10 -8.67 2.31
CA ILE A 107 1.17 -8.08 1.88
C ILE A 107 0.98 -7.39 0.55
N VAL A 108 1.25 -6.07 0.53
CA VAL A 108 1.21 -5.24 -0.68
C VAL A 108 2.50 -5.44 -1.46
N ILE A 109 2.38 -5.59 -2.76
CA ILE A 109 3.51 -5.85 -3.66
C ILE A 109 3.38 -4.95 -4.89
N HIS A 110 4.40 -4.15 -5.18
CA HIS A 110 4.55 -3.54 -6.49
C HIS A 110 4.83 -4.65 -7.51
N PRO A 111 4.01 -4.82 -8.56
CA PRO A 111 4.19 -5.93 -9.51
C PRO A 111 5.51 -5.88 -10.27
N GLY A 112 5.99 -4.67 -10.59
CA GLY A 112 7.28 -4.44 -11.22
C GLY A 112 7.19 -3.69 -12.55
N SER A 113 8.34 -3.60 -13.21
CA SER A 113 8.53 -2.89 -14.48
C SER A 113 9.03 -3.84 -15.57
N SER A 114 8.48 -3.75 -16.76
CA SER A 114 8.83 -4.61 -17.90
C SER A 114 10.25 -4.36 -18.45
N LEU A 115 10.83 -3.19 -18.14
CA LEU A 115 12.16 -2.77 -18.60
C LEU A 115 12.29 -2.85 -20.14
N SER A 116 13.12 -3.78 -20.61
CA SER A 116 13.34 -4.02 -22.05
C SER A 116 12.32 -4.98 -22.68
N LEU A 117 11.47 -5.61 -21.89
CA LEU A 117 10.41 -6.49 -22.38
C LEU A 117 9.23 -5.69 -22.90
N SER A 118 8.42 -6.33 -23.74
CA SER A 118 7.08 -5.81 -24.00
C SER A 118 6.24 -5.86 -22.72
N LEU A 119 5.20 -5.03 -22.64
CA LEU A 119 4.26 -5.07 -21.51
C LEU A 119 3.65 -6.47 -21.34
N ALA A 120 3.31 -7.13 -22.45
CA ALA A 120 2.74 -8.47 -22.42
C ALA A 120 3.70 -9.50 -21.84
N ASP A 121 4.97 -9.46 -22.24
CA ASP A 121 6.01 -10.35 -21.71
C ASP A 121 6.33 -10.05 -20.25
N GLY A 122 6.32 -8.77 -19.85
CA GLY A 122 6.44 -8.37 -18.44
C GLY A 122 5.34 -8.99 -17.56
N LEU A 123 4.10 -8.97 -18.02
CA LEU A 123 2.98 -9.62 -17.31
C LEU A 123 3.16 -11.14 -17.23
N VAL A 124 3.68 -11.79 -18.27
CA VAL A 124 4.02 -13.24 -18.23
C VAL A 124 5.05 -13.52 -17.15
N GLN A 125 6.09 -12.69 -17.02
CA GLN A 125 7.09 -12.86 -15.95
C GLN A 125 6.48 -12.68 -14.55
N ILE A 126 5.61 -11.69 -14.36
CA ILE A 126 4.90 -11.48 -13.07
C ILE A 126 4.07 -12.72 -12.74
N ILE A 127 3.28 -13.23 -13.68
CA ILE A 127 2.45 -14.42 -13.47
C ILE A 127 3.32 -15.63 -13.09
N LYS A 128 4.43 -15.85 -13.80
CA LYS A 128 5.41 -16.90 -13.48
C LYS A 128 5.92 -16.75 -12.04
N SER A 129 6.39 -15.56 -11.68
CA SER A 129 6.94 -15.24 -10.36
C SER A 129 5.91 -15.46 -9.24
N LEU A 130 4.68 -14.99 -9.42
CA LEU A 130 3.62 -15.16 -8.43
C LEU A 130 3.21 -16.62 -8.25
N LYS A 131 3.16 -17.42 -9.33
CA LYS A 131 2.92 -18.86 -9.24
C LYS A 131 4.01 -19.59 -8.44
N GLU A 132 5.27 -19.22 -8.63
CA GLU A 132 6.40 -19.75 -7.85
C GLU A 132 6.31 -19.37 -6.36
N ILE A 133 5.98 -18.10 -6.05
CA ILE A 133 5.78 -17.64 -4.68
C ILE A 133 4.64 -18.41 -3.99
N LEU A 134 3.51 -18.59 -4.65
CA LEU A 134 2.37 -19.34 -4.12
C LEU A 134 2.72 -20.81 -3.87
N ALA A 135 3.43 -21.43 -4.80
CA ALA A 135 3.89 -22.83 -4.69
C ALA A 135 4.90 -23.04 -3.55
N ALA A 136 5.76 -22.05 -3.28
CA ALA A 136 6.76 -22.10 -2.21
C ALA A 136 6.19 -21.73 -0.82
N THR A 137 4.94 -21.29 -0.74
CA THR A 137 4.26 -20.88 0.49
C THR A 137 2.91 -21.58 0.67
N PRO A 138 2.85 -22.94 0.55
CA PRO A 138 1.61 -23.67 0.69
C PRO A 138 1.11 -23.60 2.14
N GLY A 139 -0.22 -23.56 2.30
CA GLY A 139 -0.84 -23.56 3.64
C GLY A 139 -0.73 -22.25 4.44
N LEU A 140 -0.04 -21.23 3.94
CA LEU A 140 -0.02 -19.92 4.56
C LEU A 140 -1.25 -19.10 4.13
N ASP A 141 -2.00 -18.56 5.10
CA ASP A 141 -3.16 -17.69 4.84
C ASP A 141 -2.71 -16.22 4.64
N VAL A 142 -1.69 -16.03 3.81
CA VAL A 142 -1.20 -14.70 3.42
C VAL A 142 -1.66 -14.40 2.02
N VAL A 143 -2.29 -13.25 1.84
CA VAL A 143 -2.82 -12.76 0.57
C VAL A 143 -1.83 -11.76 -0.04
N LEU A 144 -1.42 -12.00 -1.26
CA LEU A 144 -0.58 -11.11 -2.05
C LEU A 144 -1.48 -10.06 -2.70
N THR A 145 -1.39 -8.82 -2.26
CA THR A 145 -2.18 -7.70 -2.78
C THR A 145 -1.34 -6.91 -3.76
N LEU A 146 -1.60 -7.10 -5.05
CA LEU A 146 -0.88 -6.39 -6.11
C LEU A 146 -1.35 -4.95 -6.16
N GLU A 147 -0.42 -4.02 -6.11
CA GLU A 147 -0.74 -2.61 -6.13
C GLU A 147 -1.04 -2.11 -7.55
N THR A 148 -2.03 -1.23 -7.68
CA THR A 148 -2.25 -0.46 -8.90
C THR A 148 -1.14 0.57 -9.05
N MET A 149 -0.47 0.64 -10.22
CA MET A 149 0.70 1.46 -10.46
C MET A 149 0.38 2.71 -11.28
N ALA A 150 1.23 3.72 -11.20
CA ALA A 150 1.09 4.96 -11.96
C ALA A 150 1.44 4.82 -13.45
N GLY A 151 2.20 3.79 -13.82
CA GLY A 151 2.70 3.60 -15.18
C GLY A 151 3.93 4.46 -15.49
N LYS A 152 4.72 4.79 -14.47
CA LYS A 152 5.97 5.52 -14.61
C LYS A 152 7.00 4.69 -15.36
N GLY A 153 7.57 5.26 -16.43
CA GLY A 153 8.54 4.55 -17.27
C GLY A 153 7.96 3.29 -17.88
N THR A 154 8.40 2.13 -17.41
CA THR A 154 7.97 0.80 -17.90
C THR A 154 7.22 0.00 -16.83
N GLU A 155 6.67 0.66 -15.82
CA GLU A 155 5.83 0.02 -14.81
C GLU A 155 4.66 -0.71 -15.44
N THR A 156 4.34 -1.87 -14.88
CA THR A 156 3.17 -2.67 -15.24
C THR A 156 2.02 -2.39 -14.28
N CYS A 157 0.85 -2.97 -14.53
CA CYS A 157 -0.34 -2.89 -13.65
C CYS A 157 -0.87 -1.47 -13.41
N PHE A 158 -0.64 -0.55 -14.36
CA PHE A 158 -1.23 0.79 -14.38
C PHE A 158 -2.63 0.82 -15.04
N ASP A 159 -3.03 -0.25 -15.70
CA ASP A 159 -4.39 -0.44 -16.23
C ASP A 159 -5.03 -1.65 -15.56
N PHE A 160 -6.29 -1.51 -15.16
CA PHE A 160 -7.05 -2.56 -14.47
C PHE A 160 -7.12 -3.88 -15.24
N SER A 161 -7.09 -3.84 -16.57
CA SER A 161 -7.08 -5.04 -17.42
C SER A 161 -5.82 -5.91 -17.24
N GLN A 162 -4.70 -5.30 -16.86
CA GLN A 162 -3.46 -6.01 -16.58
C GLN A 162 -3.56 -6.82 -15.28
N LEU A 163 -4.12 -6.22 -14.23
CA LEU A 163 -4.41 -6.92 -12.97
C LEU A 163 -5.45 -8.00 -13.15
N LYS A 164 -6.50 -7.73 -13.93
CA LYS A 164 -7.50 -8.74 -14.32
C LYS A 164 -6.83 -9.97 -14.94
N LYS A 165 -5.96 -9.76 -15.95
CA LYS A 165 -5.22 -10.84 -16.60
C LYS A 165 -4.42 -11.67 -15.60
N ILE A 166 -3.69 -11.03 -14.66
CA ILE A 166 -2.92 -11.75 -13.65
C ILE A 166 -3.83 -12.59 -12.74
N ILE A 167 -4.95 -12.02 -12.27
CA ILE A 167 -5.90 -12.71 -11.39
C ILE A 167 -6.51 -13.92 -12.09
N GLU A 168 -6.94 -13.75 -13.34
CA GLU A 168 -7.56 -14.82 -14.15
C GLU A 168 -6.56 -15.94 -14.49
N GLU A 169 -5.32 -15.62 -14.85
CA GLU A 169 -4.30 -16.59 -15.20
C GLU A 169 -3.75 -17.40 -14.01
N ILE A 170 -3.74 -16.80 -12.81
CA ILE A 170 -3.27 -17.49 -11.60
C ILE A 170 -4.39 -18.25 -10.92
N HIS A 171 -5.61 -17.71 -10.97
CA HIS A 171 -6.83 -18.32 -10.42
C HIS A 171 -6.67 -18.75 -8.95
N SER A 172 -6.10 -17.87 -8.11
CA SER A 172 -5.86 -18.14 -6.69
C SER A 172 -6.60 -17.13 -5.79
N PRO A 173 -7.27 -17.57 -4.71
CA PRO A 173 -7.90 -16.67 -3.74
C PRO A 173 -6.87 -15.80 -3.01
N ARG A 174 -5.59 -16.18 -3.04
CA ARG A 174 -4.48 -15.45 -2.42
C ARG A 174 -3.90 -14.34 -3.30
N ILE A 175 -4.42 -14.11 -4.51
CA ILE A 175 -4.06 -12.94 -5.34
C ILE A 175 -5.21 -11.95 -5.29
N LYS A 176 -4.92 -10.75 -4.77
CA LYS A 176 -5.86 -9.65 -4.60
C LYS A 176 -5.20 -8.33 -4.97
N VAL A 177 -5.89 -7.21 -4.78
CA VAL A 177 -5.44 -5.90 -5.23
C VAL A 177 -5.38 -4.92 -4.08
N CYS A 178 -4.33 -4.10 -4.07
CA CYS A 178 -4.23 -2.85 -3.33
C CYS A 178 -4.52 -1.71 -4.32
N LEU A 179 -5.52 -0.89 -4.02
CA LEU A 179 -5.90 0.25 -4.84
C LEU A 179 -5.20 1.51 -4.30
N ASP A 180 -4.28 2.09 -5.06
CA ASP A 180 -3.68 3.39 -4.73
C ASP A 180 -4.37 4.51 -5.51
N THR A 181 -4.83 5.54 -4.80
CA THR A 181 -5.57 6.66 -5.39
C THR A 181 -4.69 7.58 -6.22
N CYS A 182 -3.45 7.84 -5.78
CA CYS A 182 -2.47 8.62 -6.53
C CYS A 182 -2.03 7.89 -7.80
N HIS A 183 -1.67 6.60 -7.68
CA HIS A 183 -1.23 5.81 -8.82
C HIS A 183 -2.31 5.69 -9.89
N THR A 184 -3.55 5.42 -9.50
CA THR A 184 -4.66 5.31 -10.45
C THR A 184 -4.99 6.65 -11.09
N PHE A 185 -4.94 7.77 -10.35
CA PHE A 185 -5.10 9.11 -10.90
C PHE A 185 -3.97 9.43 -11.90
N ASP A 186 -2.73 9.19 -11.53
CA ASP A 186 -1.56 9.41 -12.40
C ASP A 186 -1.57 8.49 -13.63
N SER A 187 -2.21 7.33 -13.57
CA SER A 187 -2.40 6.44 -14.73
C SER A 187 -3.59 6.80 -15.62
N GLY A 188 -4.45 7.75 -15.21
CA GLY A 188 -5.52 8.31 -16.03
C GLY A 188 -6.94 7.96 -15.60
N TYR A 189 -7.16 7.44 -14.40
CA TYR A 189 -8.48 7.23 -13.83
C TYR A 189 -8.97 8.53 -13.14
N ASP A 190 -9.97 9.19 -13.71
CA ASP A 190 -10.44 10.51 -13.28
C ASP A 190 -11.39 10.41 -12.08
N TRP A 191 -10.81 10.21 -10.90
CA TRP A 191 -11.55 10.19 -9.63
C TRP A 191 -12.31 11.50 -9.34
N VAL A 192 -11.84 12.62 -9.91
CA VAL A 192 -12.37 13.96 -9.62
C VAL A 192 -13.66 14.22 -10.39
N ASN A 193 -13.65 13.99 -11.70
CA ASN A 193 -14.75 14.35 -12.58
C ASN A 193 -15.65 13.15 -12.96
N ASP A 194 -15.13 11.92 -12.84
CA ASP A 194 -15.85 10.69 -13.23
C ASP A 194 -15.74 9.58 -12.18
N TYR A 195 -16.00 9.90 -10.92
CA TYR A 195 -15.87 8.97 -9.79
C TYR A 195 -16.62 7.66 -10.02
N GLU A 196 -17.91 7.73 -10.38
CA GLU A 196 -18.72 6.53 -10.56
C GLU A 196 -18.31 5.73 -11.81
N GLY A 197 -17.85 6.40 -12.87
CA GLY A 197 -17.29 5.73 -14.05
C GLY A 197 -15.99 4.97 -13.72
N VAL A 198 -15.14 5.52 -12.86
CA VAL A 198 -13.95 4.81 -12.36
C VAL A 198 -14.35 3.59 -11.53
N ILE A 199 -15.32 3.72 -10.62
CA ILE A 199 -15.82 2.60 -9.81
C ILE A 199 -16.45 1.52 -10.71
N GLU A 200 -17.25 1.91 -11.67
CA GLU A 200 -17.86 0.95 -12.61
C GLU A 200 -16.80 0.19 -13.42
N LYS A 201 -15.79 0.91 -13.90
CA LYS A 201 -14.66 0.30 -14.64
C LYS A 201 -13.85 -0.63 -13.73
N LEU A 202 -13.60 -0.23 -12.48
CA LEU A 202 -12.92 -1.07 -11.47
C LEU A 202 -13.71 -2.37 -11.24
N ASP A 203 -15.00 -2.26 -11.00
CA ASP A 203 -15.85 -3.40 -10.70
C ASP A 203 -16.00 -4.37 -11.90
N LYS A 204 -16.27 -3.84 -13.09
CA LYS A 204 -16.36 -4.63 -14.33
C LYS A 204 -15.06 -5.31 -14.72
N THR A 205 -13.91 -4.75 -14.33
CA THR A 205 -12.59 -5.24 -14.77
C THR A 205 -11.99 -6.16 -13.72
N ILE A 206 -11.74 -5.65 -12.53
CA ILE A 206 -11.08 -6.36 -11.43
C ILE A 206 -12.11 -7.02 -10.51
N GLY A 207 -13.27 -6.35 -10.30
CA GLY A 207 -14.25 -6.65 -9.27
C GLY A 207 -13.88 -6.04 -7.92
N ILE A 208 -14.78 -5.23 -7.34
CA ILE A 208 -14.58 -4.58 -6.03
C ILE A 208 -14.24 -5.61 -4.95
N GLN A 209 -14.80 -6.81 -5.02
CA GLN A 209 -14.54 -7.93 -4.11
C GLN A 209 -13.07 -8.43 -4.15
N ASN A 210 -12.26 -7.99 -5.09
CA ASN A 210 -10.82 -8.31 -5.13
C ASN A 210 -9.95 -7.24 -4.49
N ILE A 211 -10.49 -6.07 -4.14
CA ILE A 211 -9.76 -5.04 -3.39
C ILE A 211 -9.69 -5.45 -1.92
N ARG A 212 -8.51 -5.32 -1.31
CA ARG A 212 -8.27 -5.66 0.11
C ARG A 212 -7.65 -4.54 0.91
N VAL A 213 -6.92 -3.66 0.27
CA VAL A 213 -6.26 -2.50 0.87
C VAL A 213 -6.48 -1.32 -0.06
N ILE A 214 -6.62 -0.14 0.49
CA ILE A 214 -6.62 1.11 -0.26
C ILE A 214 -5.50 2.00 0.29
N HIS A 215 -4.58 2.41 -0.57
CA HIS A 215 -3.67 3.51 -0.29
C HIS A 215 -4.38 4.82 -0.65
N VAL A 216 -4.54 5.69 0.34
CA VAL A 216 -5.22 6.98 0.17
C VAL A 216 -4.19 8.07 0.14
N ASN A 217 -3.80 8.46 -1.05
CA ASN A 217 -2.77 9.45 -1.31
C ASN A 217 -3.29 10.50 -2.28
N ASP A 218 -3.01 11.78 -2.03
CA ASP A 218 -3.23 12.82 -3.03
C ASP A 218 -2.07 12.85 -4.03
N SER A 219 -2.25 13.47 -5.19
CA SER A 219 -1.22 13.54 -6.22
C SER A 219 -0.76 14.97 -6.47
N GLN A 220 0.56 15.17 -6.49
CA GLN A 220 1.17 16.43 -6.95
C GLN A 220 0.99 16.66 -8.46
N ASN A 221 0.63 15.63 -9.20
CA ASN A 221 0.62 15.62 -10.65
C ASN A 221 -0.81 15.80 -11.20
N THR A 222 -0.90 16.20 -12.47
CA THR A 222 -2.17 16.20 -13.20
C THR A 222 -2.56 14.79 -13.63
N LEU A 223 -3.85 14.60 -13.86
CA LEU A 223 -4.42 13.35 -14.37
C LEU A 223 -3.62 12.76 -15.54
N GLY A 224 -3.31 11.50 -15.49
CA GLY A 224 -2.62 10.77 -16.57
C GLY A 224 -1.14 11.09 -16.74
N SER A 225 -0.51 11.74 -15.77
CA SER A 225 0.89 12.19 -15.86
C SER A 225 1.92 11.06 -15.84
N ARG A 226 1.57 9.88 -15.30
CA ARG A 226 2.44 8.71 -15.11
C ARG A 226 3.73 9.01 -14.35
N LYS A 227 3.61 9.68 -13.19
CA LYS A 227 4.80 10.14 -12.43
C LYS A 227 4.95 9.55 -11.05
N ASP A 228 3.88 9.29 -10.34
CA ASP A 228 3.90 8.81 -8.95
C ASP A 228 4.62 9.80 -8.01
N ARG A 229 3.87 10.78 -7.53
CA ARG A 229 4.32 11.76 -6.53
C ARG A 229 3.17 12.07 -5.58
N HIS A 230 3.20 11.48 -4.39
CA HIS A 230 2.21 11.73 -3.36
C HIS A 230 2.25 13.18 -2.86
N ALA A 231 1.09 13.76 -2.65
CA ALA A 231 0.88 15.00 -1.92
C ALA A 231 0.17 14.72 -0.59
N ASN A 232 0.23 15.65 0.34
CA ASN A 232 -0.58 15.62 1.54
C ASN A 232 -2.07 15.77 1.18
N ILE A 233 -2.96 15.21 2.00
CA ILE A 233 -4.39 15.14 1.72
C ILE A 233 -4.99 16.53 1.51
N GLY A 234 -5.56 16.75 0.32
CA GLY A 234 -6.14 18.04 -0.06
C GLY A 234 -5.14 19.08 -0.57
N GLN A 235 -3.84 18.72 -0.65
CA GLN A 235 -2.78 19.60 -1.17
C GLN A 235 -2.37 19.23 -2.60
N GLY A 236 -3.03 18.26 -3.21
CA GLY A 236 -2.76 17.79 -4.55
C GLY A 236 -3.94 18.00 -5.53
N ASN A 237 -3.87 17.30 -6.66
CA ASN A 237 -4.82 17.46 -7.77
C ASN A 237 -6.03 16.52 -7.68
N ILE A 238 -6.04 15.52 -6.79
CA ILE A 238 -7.23 14.71 -6.47
C ILE A 238 -8.12 15.50 -5.51
N GLY A 239 -7.51 16.10 -4.50
CA GLY A 239 -8.16 16.99 -3.54
C GLY A 239 -8.94 16.26 -2.43
N PHE A 240 -9.16 17.00 -1.33
CA PHE A 240 -9.80 16.46 -0.12
C PHE A 240 -11.18 15.85 -0.39
N VAL A 241 -12.04 16.55 -1.14
CA VAL A 241 -13.44 16.13 -1.34
C VAL A 241 -13.52 14.72 -1.96
N THR A 242 -12.70 14.46 -2.97
CA THR A 242 -12.64 13.17 -3.65
C THR A 242 -12.07 12.09 -2.74
N LEU A 243 -10.96 12.36 -2.05
CA LEU A 243 -10.32 11.39 -1.15
C LEU A 243 -11.21 11.06 0.05
N ALA A 244 -11.89 12.05 0.62
CA ALA A 244 -12.88 11.84 1.67
C ALA A 244 -14.07 11.02 1.16
N LYS A 245 -14.55 11.26 -0.08
CA LYS A 245 -15.59 10.44 -0.70
C LYS A 245 -15.15 8.98 -0.80
N ILE A 246 -13.92 8.70 -1.24
CA ILE A 246 -13.36 7.32 -1.28
C ILE A 246 -13.34 6.70 0.12
N CYS A 247 -12.90 7.46 1.12
CA CYS A 247 -12.81 6.98 2.50
C CYS A 247 -14.17 6.62 3.10
N HIS A 248 -15.23 7.36 2.75
CA HIS A 248 -16.58 7.18 3.26
C HIS A 248 -17.49 6.35 2.37
N ASP A 249 -16.99 5.87 1.21
CA ASP A 249 -17.78 5.04 0.31
C ASP A 249 -18.09 3.68 0.97
N GLU A 250 -19.37 3.35 1.05
CA GLU A 250 -19.87 2.13 1.68
C GLU A 250 -19.31 0.86 1.03
N ARG A 251 -19.01 0.91 -0.27
CA ARG A 251 -18.39 -0.21 -1.01
C ARG A 251 -17.03 -0.58 -0.43
N PHE A 252 -16.33 0.40 0.16
CA PHE A 252 -15.00 0.26 0.75
C PHE A 252 -14.98 0.33 2.28
N ALA A 253 -16.14 0.42 2.94
CA ALA A 253 -16.23 0.66 4.39
C ALA A 253 -15.42 -0.34 5.24
N HIS A 254 -15.37 -1.60 4.79
CA HIS A 254 -14.70 -2.70 5.48
C HIS A 254 -13.19 -2.77 5.23
N LEU A 255 -12.66 -2.06 4.24
CA LEU A 255 -11.25 -2.11 3.84
C LEU A 255 -10.38 -1.18 4.68
N PRO A 256 -9.13 -1.56 5.00
CA PRO A 256 -8.15 -0.65 5.57
C PRO A 256 -7.73 0.40 4.54
N LYS A 257 -7.71 1.67 4.96
CA LYS A 257 -7.19 2.82 4.23
C LYS A 257 -5.88 3.23 4.85
N ILE A 258 -4.82 3.27 4.05
CA ILE A 258 -3.46 3.55 4.50
C ILE A 258 -2.96 4.82 3.80
N LEU A 259 -2.47 5.75 4.60
CA LEU A 259 -1.83 6.98 4.12
C LEU A 259 -0.32 6.75 3.96
N GLU A 260 0.23 7.20 2.86
CA GLU A 260 1.67 7.24 2.57
C GLU A 260 2.11 8.64 2.15
N THR A 261 1.39 9.63 2.63
CA THR A 261 1.63 11.05 2.35
C THR A 261 2.99 11.49 2.88
N PRO A 262 3.65 12.45 2.21
CA PRO A 262 5.01 12.84 2.57
C PRO A 262 5.06 13.59 3.90
N TYR A 263 6.11 13.33 4.69
CA TYR A 263 6.46 14.17 5.84
C TYR A 263 6.80 15.58 5.36
N LEU A 264 6.43 16.58 6.15
CA LEU A 264 6.85 17.96 5.92
C LEU A 264 8.30 18.17 6.37
N HIS A 265 8.93 19.15 5.74
CA HIS A 265 10.32 19.49 6.01
C HIS A 265 10.41 20.61 7.04
N ASP A 266 11.47 20.58 7.86
CA ASP A 266 11.86 21.72 8.67
C ASP A 266 12.62 22.78 7.84
N GLU A 267 13.04 23.87 8.48
CA GLU A 267 13.80 24.96 7.85
C GLU A 267 15.13 24.51 7.25
N SER A 268 15.69 23.38 7.70
CA SER A 268 16.91 22.78 7.15
C SER A 268 16.66 21.88 5.94
N GLY A 269 15.39 21.64 5.57
CA GLY A 269 15.00 20.74 4.50
C GLY A 269 14.95 19.26 4.92
N LYS A 270 15.03 18.96 6.22
CA LYS A 270 14.90 17.60 6.74
C LYS A 270 13.42 17.25 6.95
N LYS A 271 13.04 16.05 6.54
CA LYS A 271 11.70 15.48 6.77
C LYS A 271 11.53 15.14 8.25
N VAL A 272 10.73 15.89 8.97
CA VAL A 272 10.59 15.74 10.44
C VAL A 272 9.16 15.73 10.94
N TYR A 273 8.20 16.31 10.21
CA TYR A 273 6.82 16.43 10.68
C TYR A 273 5.92 15.39 10.01
N PRO A 274 5.51 14.30 10.72
CA PRO A 274 4.55 13.34 10.18
C PRO A 274 3.16 13.98 10.07
N PRO A 275 2.47 13.85 8.92
CA PRO A 275 1.17 14.49 8.70
C PRO A 275 -0.02 13.67 9.23
N TYR A 276 0.20 12.42 9.57
CA TYR A 276 -0.82 11.39 9.66
C TYR A 276 -1.90 11.66 10.71
N LYS A 277 -1.54 12.24 11.88
CA LYS A 277 -2.53 12.54 12.93
C LYS A 277 -3.61 13.51 12.43
N GLN A 278 -3.18 14.60 11.82
CA GLN A 278 -4.07 15.64 11.30
C GLN A 278 -4.85 15.16 10.08
N GLU A 279 -4.20 14.45 9.16
CA GLU A 279 -4.85 13.91 7.96
C GLU A 279 -5.89 12.83 8.30
N ILE A 280 -5.59 11.92 9.21
CA ILE A 280 -6.54 10.91 9.71
C ILE A 280 -7.74 11.58 10.38
N ALA A 281 -7.50 12.57 11.24
CA ALA A 281 -8.57 13.31 11.90
C ALA A 281 -9.49 14.02 10.90
N MET A 282 -8.90 14.69 9.91
CA MET A 282 -9.61 15.38 8.83
C MET A 282 -10.47 14.43 8.00
N LEU A 283 -9.92 13.29 7.58
CA LEU A 283 -10.65 12.28 6.82
C LEU A 283 -11.75 11.60 7.63
N LYS A 284 -11.52 11.29 8.91
CA LYS A 284 -12.54 10.74 9.81
C LYS A 284 -13.71 11.67 10.00
N ALA A 285 -13.42 12.96 10.22
CA ALA A 285 -14.44 13.99 10.41
C ALA A 285 -15.17 14.37 9.12
N ASN A 286 -14.62 14.03 7.96
CA ASN A 286 -15.06 14.52 6.64
C ASN A 286 -15.11 16.06 6.58
N VAL A 287 -14.12 16.71 7.19
CA VAL A 287 -14.00 18.18 7.25
C VAL A 287 -12.58 18.55 6.83
N TYR A 288 -12.48 19.39 5.80
CA TYR A 288 -11.19 19.88 5.35
C TYR A 288 -10.60 20.88 6.35
N ASN A 289 -9.32 20.72 6.65
CA ASN A 289 -8.56 21.66 7.49
C ASN A 289 -7.71 22.57 6.60
N GLU A 290 -8.12 23.82 6.47
CA GLU A 290 -7.39 24.82 5.67
C GLU A 290 -6.02 25.17 6.27
N ASN A 291 -5.82 24.92 7.57
CA ASN A 291 -4.56 25.16 8.28
C ASN A 291 -3.72 23.89 8.43
N LEU A 292 -3.99 22.83 7.64
CA LEU A 292 -3.36 21.51 7.78
C LEU A 292 -1.84 21.58 7.97
N ILE A 293 -1.15 22.33 7.12
CA ILE A 293 0.32 22.44 7.13
C ILE A 293 0.82 23.06 8.45
N ASP A 294 0.20 24.17 8.89
CA ASP A 294 0.55 24.86 10.12
C ASP A 294 0.27 23.97 11.35
N ASP A 295 -0.85 23.25 11.35
CA ASP A 295 -1.21 22.34 12.43
C ASP A 295 -0.26 21.15 12.52
N ILE A 296 0.21 20.59 11.39
CA ILE A 296 1.22 19.53 11.37
C ILE A 296 2.54 20.05 11.98
N ILE A 297 3.02 21.22 11.53
CA ILE A 297 4.30 21.79 11.99
C ILE A 297 4.24 22.12 13.48
N ASN A 298 3.11 22.65 13.95
CA ASN A 298 2.92 23.03 15.35
C ASN A 298 2.40 21.88 16.23
N ASN A 299 2.19 20.68 15.67
CA ASN A 299 1.63 19.50 16.35
C ASN A 299 0.31 19.80 17.09
N ARG A 300 -0.60 20.52 16.42
CA ARG A 300 -1.92 20.91 16.95
C ARG A 300 -3.02 19.94 16.55
#